data_377d25d08a06539865ea544871cc2ce9
#
_entry.id   377d25d08a06539865ea544871cc2ce9
#
_cell.length_a   1.000
_cell.length_b   1.000
_cell.length_c   1.000
_cell.angle_alpha   90.00
_cell.angle_beta   90.00
_cell.angle_gamma   90.00
#
_symmetry.space_group_name_H-M   'P 1'
#
loop_
_entity.id
_entity.type
_entity.pdbx_description
1 polymer ?
#
loop_
_entity_poly.entity_id
_entity_poly.type
_entity_poly.pdbx_seq_one_letter_code
_entity_poly.pdbx_strand_id
1 'polypeptide(L)'
;MELGDPTAQQRTERGRLDVVLDKLNDNFAELVEAVETGGLDQLSAAEKISWWRRFETFRNRLPLIDHSLIAEAEATDLPATACSSSLTGFLVQVLQLSPGEAASRVRAAAAVGPRMSMLGEQLEPVLPRLAALQRQGVVSAEKVQIVERAMQKLSRPDLHPQDVETAEQLLTKHAPTLGPADLRRYALHVVNAADPDGPEPH
;
A
#
# COMPACT_ATOMS: atom_id res chain seq x y z
N MET A 1 -0.25 2.81 35.75
CA MET A 1 -0.84 1.74 34.91
C MET A 1 0.34 0.90 34.43
N GLU A 2 0.57 -0.23 35.10
CA GLU A 2 1.67 -1.13 34.77
C GLU A 2 1.39 -1.76 33.41
N LEU A 3 2.26 -1.48 32.43
CA LEU A 3 2.33 -2.24 31.18
C LEU A 3 2.79 -3.65 31.57
N GLY A 4 1.91 -4.65 31.45
CA GLY A 4 2.22 -6.03 31.78
C GLY A 4 3.50 -6.49 31.09
N ASP A 5 4.33 -7.24 31.80
CA ASP A 5 5.60 -7.77 31.28
C ASP A 5 5.33 -8.66 30.05
N PRO A 6 5.93 -8.39 28.89
CA PRO A 6 5.66 -9.14 27.67
C PRO A 6 6.00 -10.63 27.84
N THR A 7 5.16 -11.51 27.31
CA THR A 7 5.40 -12.96 27.37
C THR A 7 6.72 -13.32 26.66
N ALA A 8 7.30 -14.50 27.00
CA ALA A 8 8.52 -14.98 26.35
C ALA A 8 8.36 -15.05 24.81
N GLN A 9 7.18 -15.39 24.31
CA GLN A 9 6.88 -15.42 22.89
C GLN A 9 6.89 -14.03 22.26
N GLN A 10 6.31 -13.01 22.91
CA GLN A 10 6.35 -11.62 22.43
C GLN A 10 7.77 -11.06 22.39
N ARG A 11 8.61 -11.40 23.38
CA ARG A 11 10.04 -11.03 23.38
C ARG A 11 10.81 -11.69 22.23
N THR A 12 10.50 -12.93 21.90
CA THR A 12 11.13 -13.67 20.79
C THR A 12 10.73 -13.08 19.43
N GLU A 13 9.44 -12.78 19.22
CA GLU A 13 8.95 -12.18 17.98
C GLU A 13 9.47 -10.76 17.77
N ARG A 14 9.53 -9.93 18.83
CA ARG A 14 10.14 -8.61 18.77
C ARG A 14 11.60 -8.70 18.34
N GLY A 15 12.39 -9.55 18.97
CA GLY A 15 13.80 -9.74 18.62
C GLY A 15 13.98 -10.20 17.17
N ARG A 16 13.03 -11.02 16.65
CA ARG A 16 13.04 -11.46 15.25
C ARG A 16 12.80 -10.30 14.27
N LEU A 17 11.85 -9.41 14.56
CA LEU A 17 11.57 -8.24 13.69
C LEU A 17 12.75 -7.28 13.66
N ASP A 18 13.34 -6.98 14.83
CA ASP A 18 14.51 -6.12 14.95
C ASP A 18 15.69 -6.68 14.15
N VAL A 19 16.00 -7.98 14.28
CA VAL A 19 17.08 -8.63 13.52
C VAL A 19 16.82 -8.61 12.00
N VAL A 20 15.57 -8.75 11.57
CA VAL A 20 15.24 -8.69 10.13
C VAL A 20 15.38 -7.27 9.61
N LEU A 21 14.98 -6.26 10.38
CA LEU A 21 15.12 -4.86 10.01
C LEU A 21 16.61 -4.44 9.94
N ASP A 22 17.43 -4.87 10.91
CA ASP A 22 18.87 -4.61 10.92
C ASP A 22 19.53 -5.20 9.67
N LYS A 23 19.24 -6.47 9.33
CA LYS A 23 19.73 -7.09 8.10
C LYS A 23 19.29 -6.36 6.83
N LEU A 24 18.06 -5.85 6.82
CA LEU A 24 17.56 -5.06 5.69
C LEU A 24 18.37 -3.75 5.56
N ASN A 25 18.66 -3.08 6.67
CA ASN A 25 19.48 -1.87 6.69
C ASN A 25 20.91 -2.15 6.21
N ASP A 26 21.53 -3.24 6.68
CA ASP A 26 22.86 -3.64 6.25
C ASP A 26 22.91 -3.93 4.74
N ASN A 27 21.99 -4.75 4.23
CA ASN A 27 21.88 -5.06 2.80
C ASN A 27 21.60 -3.81 1.96
N PHE A 28 20.83 -2.85 2.50
CA PHE A 28 20.57 -1.58 1.82
C PHE A 28 21.83 -0.72 1.75
N ALA A 29 22.60 -0.65 2.84
CA ALA A 29 23.88 0.05 2.85
C ALA A 29 24.88 -0.55 1.85
N GLU A 30 25.02 -1.87 1.81
CA GLU A 30 25.83 -2.58 0.80
C GLU A 30 25.40 -2.27 -0.63
N LEU A 31 24.07 -2.23 -0.86
CA LEU A 31 23.53 -1.91 -2.18
C LEU A 31 23.86 -0.47 -2.59
N VAL A 32 23.73 0.50 -1.68
CA VAL A 32 24.08 1.90 -1.91
C VAL A 32 25.58 2.01 -2.25
N GLU A 33 26.46 1.40 -1.44
CA GLU A 33 27.90 1.38 -1.67
C GLU A 33 28.25 0.76 -3.03
N ALA A 34 27.64 -0.38 -3.38
CA ALA A 34 27.89 -1.05 -4.66
C ALA A 34 27.50 -0.18 -5.86
N VAL A 35 26.41 0.59 -5.75
CA VAL A 35 25.98 1.52 -6.80
C VAL A 35 26.91 2.73 -6.89
N GLU A 36 27.28 3.32 -5.76
CA GLU A 36 28.12 4.54 -5.70
C GLU A 36 29.58 4.28 -6.08
N THR A 37 30.07 3.05 -5.85
CA THR A 37 31.43 2.65 -6.22
C THR A 37 31.57 2.10 -7.64
N GLY A 38 30.62 2.37 -8.51
CA GLY A 38 30.69 2.04 -9.94
C GLY A 38 30.17 0.65 -10.32
N GLY A 39 29.38 0.00 -9.45
CA GLY A 39 28.80 -1.31 -9.76
C GLY A 39 27.91 -1.35 -11.01
N LEU A 40 27.49 -0.18 -11.50
CA LEU A 40 26.74 -0.06 -12.76
C LEU A 40 27.63 0.19 -14.00
N ASP A 41 28.90 0.53 -13.83
CA ASP A 41 29.76 0.99 -14.92
C ASP A 41 30.00 -0.06 -16.01
N GLN A 42 30.14 -1.31 -15.57
CA GLN A 42 30.38 -2.46 -16.46
C GLN A 42 29.10 -3.00 -17.13
N LEU A 43 27.93 -2.51 -16.74
CA LEU A 43 26.67 -2.97 -17.29
C LEU A 43 26.37 -2.28 -18.64
N SER A 44 25.89 -3.06 -19.59
CA SER A 44 25.30 -2.55 -20.83
C SER A 44 24.05 -1.71 -20.55
N ALA A 45 23.61 -0.90 -21.50
CA ALA A 45 22.38 -0.12 -21.38
C ALA A 45 21.14 -1.00 -21.08
N ALA A 46 21.05 -2.18 -21.70
CA ALA A 46 19.95 -3.11 -21.47
C ALA A 46 19.97 -3.68 -20.04
N GLU A 47 21.14 -4.01 -19.51
CA GLU A 47 21.31 -4.50 -18.14
C GLU A 47 20.99 -3.41 -17.11
N LYS A 48 21.42 -2.15 -17.35
CA LYS A 48 21.04 -0.99 -16.50
C LYS A 48 19.53 -0.80 -16.43
N ILE A 49 18.83 -0.88 -17.58
CA ILE A 49 17.37 -0.79 -17.63
C ILE A 49 16.72 -1.96 -16.88
N SER A 50 17.22 -3.17 -17.06
CA SER A 50 16.73 -4.37 -16.36
C SER A 50 16.91 -4.25 -14.85
N TRP A 51 18.11 -3.79 -14.42
CA TRP A 51 18.40 -3.56 -13.01
C TRP A 51 17.44 -2.52 -12.39
N TRP A 52 17.20 -1.40 -13.10
CA TRP A 52 16.27 -0.36 -12.66
C TRP A 52 14.84 -0.87 -12.48
N ARG A 53 14.36 -1.68 -13.44
CA ARG A 53 13.03 -2.32 -13.34
C ARG A 53 12.93 -3.25 -12.13
N ARG A 54 13.96 -4.04 -11.86
CA ARG A 54 14.01 -4.92 -10.69
C ARG A 54 13.98 -4.13 -9.39
N PHE A 55 14.75 -3.05 -9.32
CA PHE A 55 14.75 -2.18 -8.15
C PHE A 55 13.40 -1.48 -7.96
N GLU A 56 12.76 -1.02 -9.03
CA GLU A 56 11.41 -0.45 -8.95
C GLU A 56 10.38 -1.48 -8.48
N THR A 57 10.45 -2.72 -8.94
CA THR A 57 9.61 -3.82 -8.43
C THR A 57 9.78 -4.01 -6.92
N PHE A 58 11.00 -3.93 -6.41
CA PHE A 58 11.26 -3.99 -4.96
C PHE A 58 10.63 -2.78 -4.25
N ARG A 59 10.85 -1.55 -4.73
CA ARG A 59 10.27 -0.32 -4.14
C ARG A 59 8.74 -0.37 -4.06
N ASN A 60 8.09 -0.89 -5.08
CA ASN A 60 6.64 -1.02 -5.15
C ASN A 60 6.07 -1.99 -4.10
N ARG A 61 6.88 -2.84 -3.50
CA ARG A 61 6.50 -3.78 -2.46
C ARG A 61 6.67 -3.23 -1.04
N LEU A 62 7.46 -2.18 -0.85
CA LEU A 62 7.70 -1.58 0.48
C LEU A 62 6.39 -1.19 1.20
N PRO A 63 5.37 -0.62 0.53
CA PRO A 63 4.12 -0.28 1.19
C PRO A 63 3.36 -1.45 1.82
N LEU A 64 3.70 -2.71 1.49
CA LEU A 64 3.08 -3.88 2.12
C LEU A 64 3.37 -3.93 3.63
N ILE A 65 4.55 -3.44 4.04
CA ILE A 65 4.93 -3.32 5.46
C ILE A 65 4.07 -2.24 6.12
N ASP A 66 3.95 -1.06 5.49
CA ASP A 66 3.11 0.03 5.98
C ASP A 66 1.65 -0.43 6.16
N HIS A 67 1.10 -1.18 5.19
CA HIS A 67 -0.28 -1.67 5.29
C HIS A 67 -0.48 -2.59 6.49
N SER A 68 0.49 -3.46 6.77
CA SER A 68 0.43 -4.37 7.93
C SER A 68 0.57 -3.59 9.24
N LEU A 69 1.47 -2.61 9.33
CA LEU A 69 1.64 -1.77 10.51
C LEU A 69 0.42 -0.90 10.79
N ILE A 70 -0.21 -0.35 9.73
CA ILE A 70 -1.43 0.45 9.84
C ILE A 70 -2.61 -0.41 10.31
N ALA A 71 -2.77 -1.61 9.75
CA ALA A 71 -3.80 -2.54 10.16
C ALA A 71 -3.64 -2.97 11.63
N GLU A 72 -2.41 -3.23 12.07
CA GLU A 72 -2.10 -3.54 13.47
C GLU A 72 -2.37 -2.35 14.39
N ALA A 73 -1.99 -1.14 13.99
CA ALA A 73 -2.24 0.07 14.76
C ALA A 73 -3.74 0.35 14.94
N GLU A 74 -4.56 0.03 13.94
CA GLU A 74 -6.01 0.11 14.01
C GLU A 74 -6.60 -0.96 14.95
N ALA A 75 -6.15 -2.21 14.78
CA ALA A 75 -6.65 -3.35 15.56
C ALA A 75 -6.35 -3.23 17.06
N THR A 76 -5.23 -2.58 17.41
CA THR A 76 -4.79 -2.40 18.81
C THR A 76 -5.13 -1.03 19.41
N ASP A 77 -5.87 -0.20 18.68
CA ASP A 77 -6.18 1.19 19.06
C ASP A 77 -4.93 1.99 19.49
N LEU A 78 -3.84 1.78 18.75
CA LEU A 78 -2.57 2.47 19.02
C LEU A 78 -2.68 4.00 18.98
N PRO A 79 -3.54 4.62 18.12
CA PRO A 79 -3.79 6.05 18.15
C PRO A 79 -4.23 6.58 19.53
N ALA A 80 -5.15 5.90 20.20
CA ALA A 80 -5.61 6.32 21.55
C ALA A 80 -4.47 6.25 22.58
N THR A 81 -3.62 5.23 22.51
CA THR A 81 -2.44 5.10 23.36
C THR A 81 -1.46 6.28 23.18
N ALA A 82 -1.36 6.83 21.97
CA ALA A 82 -0.53 7.98 21.63
C ALA A 82 -1.28 9.33 21.76
N CYS A 83 -2.43 9.37 22.41
CA CYS A 83 -3.29 10.55 22.58
C CYS A 83 -3.68 11.20 21.24
N SER A 84 -3.80 10.41 20.16
CA SER A 84 -4.27 10.86 18.87
C SER A 84 -5.75 10.48 18.66
N SER A 85 -6.53 11.40 18.07
CA SER A 85 -7.95 11.18 17.81
C SER A 85 -8.26 10.35 16.58
N SER A 86 -7.24 10.04 15.76
CA SER A 86 -7.41 9.29 14.52
C SER A 86 -6.09 8.63 14.09
N LEU A 87 -6.22 7.56 13.30
CA LEU A 87 -5.08 6.87 12.70
C LEU A 87 -4.24 7.79 11.79
N THR A 88 -4.89 8.66 11.01
CA THR A 88 -4.20 9.68 10.20
C THR A 88 -3.43 10.65 11.09
N GLY A 89 -4.05 11.17 12.15
CA GLY A 89 -3.39 12.08 13.11
C GLY A 89 -2.21 11.41 13.81
N PHE A 90 -2.36 10.16 14.19
CA PHE A 90 -1.30 9.33 14.75
C PHE A 90 -0.08 9.23 13.80
N LEU A 91 -0.29 8.91 12.53
CA LEU A 91 0.80 8.82 11.55
C LEU A 91 1.48 10.18 11.31
N VAL A 92 0.72 11.27 11.27
CA VAL A 92 1.28 12.63 11.17
C VAL A 92 2.20 12.92 12.36
N GLN A 93 1.74 12.59 13.57
CA GLN A 93 2.47 12.88 14.81
C GLN A 93 3.73 12.01 14.95
N VAL A 94 3.61 10.70 14.74
CA VAL A 94 4.69 9.74 15.02
C VAL A 94 5.72 9.69 13.89
N LEU A 95 5.28 9.78 12.63
CA LEU A 95 6.13 9.68 11.46
C LEU A 95 6.45 11.03 10.82
N GLN A 96 5.91 12.12 11.35
CA GLN A 96 6.11 13.48 10.83
C GLN A 96 5.73 13.63 9.36
N LEU A 97 4.68 12.91 8.94
CA LEU A 97 4.15 12.96 7.58
C LEU A 97 3.25 14.19 7.39
N SER A 98 3.09 14.60 6.13
CA SER A 98 2.00 15.52 5.80
C SER A 98 0.63 14.85 6.02
N PRO A 99 -0.44 15.62 6.36
CA PRO A 99 -1.78 15.05 6.51
C PRO A 99 -2.27 14.32 5.25
N GLY A 100 -1.91 14.83 4.07
CA GLY A 100 -2.26 14.22 2.79
C GLY A 100 -1.59 12.87 2.57
N GLU A 101 -0.31 12.76 2.90
CA GLU A 101 0.45 11.52 2.82
C GLU A 101 -0.07 10.48 3.81
N ALA A 102 -0.26 10.86 5.08
CA ALA A 102 -0.81 9.99 6.11
C ALA A 102 -2.20 9.45 5.73
N ALA A 103 -3.11 10.33 5.29
CA ALA A 103 -4.43 9.92 4.83
C ALA A 103 -4.37 8.98 3.61
N SER A 104 -3.40 9.19 2.71
CA SER A 104 -3.19 8.34 1.54
C SER A 104 -2.73 6.93 1.93
N ARG A 105 -1.81 6.81 2.88
CA ARG A 105 -1.35 5.51 3.40
C ARG A 105 -2.46 4.76 4.11
N VAL A 106 -3.26 5.45 4.94
CA VAL A 106 -4.41 4.84 5.63
C VAL A 106 -5.43 4.29 4.64
N ARG A 107 -5.81 5.07 3.60
CA ARG A 107 -6.74 4.58 2.57
C ARG A 107 -6.17 3.42 1.78
N ALA A 108 -4.91 3.46 1.39
CA ALA A 108 -4.27 2.35 0.70
C ALA A 108 -4.25 1.08 1.57
N ALA A 109 -3.90 1.19 2.85
CA ALA A 109 -3.94 0.06 3.79
C ALA A 109 -5.35 -0.52 3.92
N ALA A 110 -6.38 0.32 4.05
CA ALA A 110 -7.78 -0.12 4.11
C ALA A 110 -8.24 -0.84 2.83
N ALA A 111 -7.73 -0.42 1.65
CA ALA A 111 -8.12 -1.00 0.36
C ALA A 111 -7.41 -2.32 0.03
N VAL A 112 -6.09 -2.38 0.25
CA VAL A 112 -5.25 -3.50 -0.22
C VAL A 112 -4.47 -4.21 0.89
N GLY A 113 -4.54 -3.71 2.13
CA GLY A 113 -3.87 -4.28 3.30
C GLY A 113 -4.55 -5.52 3.85
N PRO A 114 -3.92 -6.17 4.84
CA PRO A 114 -4.51 -7.29 5.56
C PRO A 114 -5.74 -6.82 6.35
N ARG A 115 -6.75 -7.68 6.44
CA ARG A 115 -7.98 -7.44 7.20
C ARG A 115 -8.26 -8.61 8.12
N MET A 116 -8.80 -8.32 9.28
CA MET A 116 -9.24 -9.33 10.25
C MET A 116 -10.73 -9.13 10.55
N SER A 117 -11.44 -10.24 10.73
CA SER A 117 -12.81 -10.20 11.26
C SER A 117 -12.78 -9.91 12.79
N MET A 118 -13.92 -9.56 13.36
CA MET A 118 -14.07 -9.41 14.82
C MET A 118 -13.78 -10.72 15.58
N LEU A 119 -13.79 -11.86 14.90
CA LEU A 119 -13.48 -13.18 15.46
C LEU A 119 -12.00 -13.56 15.27
N GLY A 120 -11.17 -12.67 14.69
CA GLY A 120 -9.75 -12.93 14.44
C GLY A 120 -9.47 -13.76 13.18
N GLU A 121 -10.44 -13.94 12.29
CA GLU A 121 -10.26 -14.62 11.02
C GLU A 121 -9.67 -13.66 9.98
N GLN A 122 -8.72 -14.14 9.18
CA GLN A 122 -8.16 -13.35 8.09
C GLN A 122 -9.20 -13.21 6.96
N LEU A 123 -9.48 -11.97 6.58
CA LEU A 123 -10.36 -11.62 5.47
C LEU A 123 -9.55 -11.22 4.24
N GLU A 124 -10.14 -11.40 3.05
CA GLU A 124 -9.54 -10.85 1.84
C GLU A 124 -9.51 -9.31 1.88
N PRO A 125 -8.50 -8.67 1.26
CA PRO A 125 -8.50 -7.22 1.04
C PRO A 125 -9.78 -6.74 0.36
N VAL A 126 -10.12 -5.47 0.53
CA VAL A 126 -11.30 -4.86 -0.15
C VAL A 126 -11.13 -4.91 -1.67
N LEU A 127 -9.89 -4.68 -2.15
CA LEU A 127 -9.51 -4.75 -3.56
C LEU A 127 -8.48 -5.88 -3.75
N PRO A 128 -8.92 -7.15 -3.82
CA PRO A 128 -8.02 -8.30 -3.80
C PRO A 128 -7.13 -8.41 -5.04
N ARG A 129 -7.63 -8.02 -6.21
CA ARG A 129 -6.85 -8.02 -7.46
C ARG A 129 -5.75 -6.95 -7.42
N LEU A 130 -6.06 -5.77 -6.92
CA LEU A 130 -5.08 -4.69 -6.75
C LEU A 130 -4.01 -5.05 -5.72
N ALA A 131 -4.41 -5.66 -4.59
CA ALA A 131 -3.49 -6.16 -3.57
C ALA A 131 -2.51 -7.21 -4.13
N ALA A 132 -2.99 -8.12 -4.97
CA ALA A 132 -2.14 -9.10 -5.64
C ALA A 132 -1.10 -8.45 -6.57
N LEU A 133 -1.48 -7.43 -7.34
CA LEU A 133 -0.56 -6.69 -8.21
C LEU A 133 0.52 -5.93 -7.41
N GLN A 134 0.13 -5.30 -6.29
CA GLN A 134 1.10 -4.63 -5.42
C GLN A 134 2.05 -5.62 -4.75
N ARG A 135 1.57 -6.79 -4.33
CA ARG A 135 2.40 -7.87 -3.77
C ARG A 135 3.43 -8.37 -4.77
N GLN A 136 3.09 -8.40 -6.06
CA GLN A 136 4.02 -8.70 -7.15
C GLN A 136 4.98 -7.54 -7.46
N GLY A 137 4.71 -6.33 -6.98
CA GLY A 137 5.51 -5.12 -7.23
C GLY A 137 5.32 -4.52 -8.61
N VAL A 138 4.27 -4.89 -9.34
CA VAL A 138 4.01 -4.42 -10.71
C VAL A 138 3.18 -3.12 -10.75
N VAL A 139 2.67 -2.67 -9.61
CA VAL A 139 2.00 -1.38 -9.45
C VAL A 139 2.63 -0.57 -8.32
N SER A 140 2.85 0.71 -8.57
CA SER A 140 3.38 1.65 -7.58
C SER A 140 2.31 2.09 -6.57
N ALA A 141 2.72 2.67 -5.45
CA ALA A 141 1.81 3.26 -4.46
C ALA A 141 0.89 4.32 -5.10
N GLU A 142 1.40 5.13 -6.04
CA GLU A 142 0.59 6.12 -6.77
C GLU A 142 -0.52 5.45 -7.60
N LYS A 143 -0.20 4.35 -8.30
CA LYS A 143 -1.21 3.59 -9.07
C LYS A 143 -2.25 2.95 -8.17
N VAL A 144 -1.85 2.43 -7.01
CA VAL A 144 -2.80 1.93 -5.98
C VAL A 144 -3.76 3.03 -5.55
N GLN A 145 -3.27 4.23 -5.27
CA GLN A 145 -4.12 5.38 -4.89
C GLN A 145 -5.09 5.79 -6.01
N ILE A 146 -4.66 5.73 -7.28
CA ILE A 146 -5.53 6.06 -8.42
C ILE A 146 -6.70 5.07 -8.50
N VAL A 147 -6.40 3.77 -8.42
CA VAL A 147 -7.43 2.73 -8.47
C VAL A 147 -8.33 2.79 -7.23
N GLU A 148 -7.75 2.92 -6.03
CA GLU A 148 -8.50 3.06 -4.78
C GLU A 148 -9.51 4.22 -4.86
N ARG A 149 -9.09 5.41 -5.29
CA ARG A 149 -9.96 6.57 -5.43
C ARG A 149 -11.07 6.36 -6.46
N ALA A 150 -10.78 5.64 -7.55
CA ALA A 150 -11.80 5.31 -8.54
C ALA A 150 -12.84 4.34 -7.96
N MET A 151 -12.38 3.30 -7.25
CA MET A 151 -13.27 2.33 -6.62
C MET A 151 -14.07 2.94 -5.47
N GLN A 152 -13.50 3.89 -4.73
CA GLN A 152 -14.24 4.63 -3.69
C GLN A 152 -15.45 5.39 -4.26
N LYS A 153 -15.35 5.96 -5.46
CA LYS A 153 -16.49 6.61 -6.13
C LYS A 153 -17.59 5.63 -6.49
N LEU A 154 -17.24 4.38 -6.73
CA LEU A 154 -18.17 3.28 -7.05
C LEU A 154 -18.64 2.52 -5.79
N SER A 155 -18.16 2.88 -4.61
CA SER A 155 -18.59 2.29 -3.33
C SER A 155 -19.91 2.92 -2.85
N ARG A 156 -20.97 2.73 -3.63
CA ARG A 156 -22.32 3.26 -3.40
C ARG A 156 -23.33 2.12 -3.38
N PRO A 157 -24.34 2.17 -2.49
CA PRO A 157 -25.30 1.08 -2.33
C PRO A 157 -26.28 0.91 -3.51
N ASP A 158 -26.41 1.93 -4.36
CA ASP A 158 -27.26 1.95 -5.55
C ASP A 158 -26.60 1.32 -6.79
N LEU A 159 -25.29 1.09 -6.75
CA LEU A 159 -24.58 0.42 -7.85
C LEU A 159 -24.64 -1.10 -7.74
N HIS A 160 -24.80 -1.76 -8.87
CA HIS A 160 -24.83 -3.21 -8.89
C HIS A 160 -23.44 -3.80 -8.57
N PRO A 161 -23.31 -4.75 -7.63
CA PRO A 161 -22.02 -5.30 -7.23
C PRO A 161 -21.17 -5.84 -8.37
N GLN A 162 -21.81 -6.36 -9.43
CA GLN A 162 -21.15 -6.88 -10.61
C GLN A 162 -20.48 -5.79 -11.45
N ASP A 163 -21.04 -4.57 -11.47
CA ASP A 163 -20.45 -3.43 -12.19
C ASP A 163 -19.20 -2.93 -11.43
N VAL A 164 -19.28 -2.90 -10.10
CA VAL A 164 -18.14 -2.57 -9.23
C VAL A 164 -17.00 -3.58 -9.39
N GLU A 165 -17.32 -4.88 -9.41
CA GLU A 165 -16.33 -5.93 -9.67
C GLU A 165 -15.72 -5.82 -11.07
N THR A 166 -16.54 -5.55 -12.09
CA THR A 166 -16.05 -5.34 -13.46
C THR A 166 -15.14 -4.14 -13.55
N ALA A 167 -15.46 -3.04 -12.85
CA ALA A 167 -14.58 -1.87 -12.76
C ALA A 167 -13.23 -2.19 -12.14
N GLU A 168 -13.16 -2.93 -11.03
CA GLU A 168 -11.89 -3.39 -10.46
C GLU A 168 -11.10 -4.24 -11.46
N GLN A 169 -11.75 -5.19 -12.14
CA GLN A 169 -11.10 -6.03 -13.14
C GLN A 169 -10.48 -5.20 -14.27
N LEU A 170 -11.21 -4.24 -14.81
CA LEU A 170 -10.73 -3.36 -15.88
C LEU A 170 -9.55 -2.51 -15.42
N LEU A 171 -9.65 -1.87 -14.26
CA LEU A 171 -8.59 -1.03 -13.70
C LEU A 171 -7.32 -1.83 -13.42
N THR A 172 -7.46 -2.98 -12.77
CA THR A 172 -6.31 -3.82 -12.40
C THR A 172 -5.65 -4.49 -13.60
N LYS A 173 -6.40 -4.80 -14.68
CA LYS A 173 -5.84 -5.30 -15.93
C LYS A 173 -4.90 -4.30 -16.59
N HIS A 174 -5.19 -3.01 -16.52
CA HIS A 174 -4.43 -1.95 -17.20
C HIS A 174 -3.42 -1.22 -16.30
N ALA A 175 -3.58 -1.27 -14.97
CA ALA A 175 -2.68 -0.62 -14.02
C ALA A 175 -1.19 -0.98 -14.19
N PRO A 176 -0.76 -2.22 -14.52
CA PRO A 176 0.64 -2.52 -14.72
C PRO A 176 1.28 -1.80 -15.92
N THR A 177 0.52 -1.59 -16.99
CA THR A 177 1.03 -1.11 -18.28
C THR A 177 0.87 0.38 -18.51
N LEU A 178 -0.18 1.00 -17.94
CA LEU A 178 -0.43 2.42 -18.08
C LEU A 178 0.43 3.24 -17.10
N GLY A 179 0.94 4.39 -17.57
CA GLY A 179 1.52 5.40 -16.69
C GLY A 179 0.46 6.01 -15.76
N PRO A 180 0.85 6.66 -14.63
CA PRO A 180 -0.12 7.22 -13.68
C PRO A 180 -1.12 8.20 -14.31
N ALA A 181 -0.66 9.05 -15.23
CA ALA A 181 -1.54 10.02 -15.93
C ALA A 181 -2.58 9.34 -16.81
N ASP A 182 -2.16 8.32 -17.57
CA ASP A 182 -3.05 7.56 -18.43
C ASP A 182 -4.01 6.69 -17.60
N LEU A 183 -3.52 6.11 -16.51
CA LEU A 183 -4.35 5.34 -15.59
C LEU A 183 -5.45 6.22 -14.96
N ARG A 184 -5.14 7.48 -14.59
CA ARG A 184 -6.17 8.42 -14.08
C ARG A 184 -7.25 8.70 -15.13
N ARG A 185 -6.86 8.94 -16.39
CA ARG A 185 -7.82 9.15 -17.48
C ARG A 185 -8.68 7.90 -17.70
N TYR A 186 -8.04 6.73 -17.75
CA TYR A 186 -8.73 5.46 -17.89
C TYR A 186 -9.69 5.20 -16.73
N ALA A 187 -9.27 5.45 -15.50
CA ALA A 187 -10.09 5.30 -14.31
C ALA A 187 -11.35 6.20 -14.35
N LEU A 188 -11.21 7.43 -14.84
CA LEU A 188 -12.36 8.31 -15.03
C LEU A 188 -13.37 7.73 -16.03
N HIS A 189 -12.90 7.16 -17.15
CA HIS A 189 -13.78 6.50 -18.13
C HIS A 189 -14.48 5.27 -17.53
N VAL A 190 -13.77 4.46 -16.76
CA VAL A 190 -14.35 3.28 -16.11
C VAL A 190 -15.42 3.69 -15.10
N VAL A 191 -15.15 4.72 -14.26
CA VAL A 191 -16.14 5.23 -13.30
C VAL A 191 -17.38 5.75 -14.02
N ASN A 192 -17.22 6.59 -15.04
CA ASN A 192 -18.35 7.13 -15.80
C ASN A 192 -19.15 6.05 -16.56
N ALA A 193 -18.52 4.97 -16.98
CA ALA A 193 -19.21 3.85 -17.63
C ALA A 193 -19.97 2.98 -16.63
N ALA A 194 -19.47 2.84 -15.40
CA ALA A 194 -20.13 2.09 -14.32
C ALA A 194 -21.24 2.89 -13.63
N ASP A 195 -21.15 4.21 -13.62
CA ASP A 195 -22.11 5.14 -13.04
C ASP A 195 -22.42 6.28 -14.04
N PRO A 196 -23.21 6.01 -15.10
CA PRO A 196 -23.56 7.01 -16.12
C PRO A 196 -24.39 8.18 -15.58
N ASP A 197 -25.18 7.91 -14.53
CA ASP A 197 -26.07 8.88 -13.87
C ASP A 197 -25.41 9.50 -12.62
N GLY A 198 -24.09 9.38 -12.49
CA GLY A 198 -23.32 9.94 -11.39
C GLY A 198 -23.55 11.44 -11.21
N PRO A 199 -23.16 12.01 -10.04
CA PRO A 199 -23.40 13.42 -9.76
C PRO A 199 -22.81 14.29 -10.87
N GLU A 200 -23.67 15.15 -11.48
CA GLU A 200 -23.23 16.12 -12.47
C GLU A 200 -22.02 16.92 -11.95
N PRO A 201 -20.98 17.11 -12.78
CA PRO A 201 -19.86 17.93 -12.37
C PRO A 201 -20.33 19.36 -12.11
N HIS A 202 -20.20 19.81 -10.86
CA HIS A 202 -20.44 21.20 -10.45
C HIS A 202 -19.36 22.13 -10.99
#